data_b465e19eaf5879b009ea86056afb703f
#
_entry.id   b465e19eaf5879b009ea86056afb703f
#
_cell.length_a   1.000
_cell.length_b   1.000
_cell.length_c   1.000
_cell.angle_alpha   90.00
_cell.angle_beta   90.00
_cell.angle_gamma   90.00
#
_symmetry.space_group_name_H-M   'P 1'
#
loop_
_entity.id
_entity.type
_entity.pdbx_description
1 polymer ?
#
loop_
_entity_poly.entity_id
_entity_poly.type
_entity_poly.pdbx_seq_one_letter_code
_entity_poly.pdbx_strand_id
1 'polypeptide(L)'
;MNSLQEKLASAIQLRETEKYEEARDLLLELHVEFPNNPQVNYQCAWIHDLLGLEREAIPFYEKAIQTGLNGDELKSALLGMGSTYRCIGEYQKSIDTFQHALTLFPSSYEFDVFLAMAYHNINEHSKAMELLLNSLAATSKDEGIIRYQRAIRFYSDKLDQTW
;
A
#
# COMPACT_ATOMS: atom_id res chain seq x y z
N MET A 1 -23.53 -25.56 -6.52
CA MET A 1 -22.75 -24.79 -5.52
C MET A 1 -21.75 -23.95 -6.26
N ASN A 2 -21.82 -22.63 -6.13
CA ASN A 2 -20.83 -21.76 -6.74
C ASN A 2 -19.44 -22.05 -6.13
N SER A 3 -18.41 -22.14 -6.96
CA SER A 3 -17.05 -22.36 -6.49
C SER A 3 -16.55 -21.12 -5.69
N LEU A 4 -15.53 -21.30 -4.85
CA LEU A 4 -14.86 -20.18 -4.15
C LEU A 4 -14.53 -19.05 -5.13
N GLN A 5 -13.99 -19.39 -6.30
CA GLN A 5 -13.59 -18.42 -7.31
C GLN A 5 -14.77 -17.62 -7.86
N GLU A 6 -15.92 -18.26 -8.09
CA GLU A 6 -17.13 -17.55 -8.57
C GLU A 6 -17.67 -16.60 -7.51
N LYS A 7 -17.73 -17.03 -6.23
CA LYS A 7 -18.16 -16.16 -5.13
C LYS A 7 -17.20 -14.99 -4.93
N LEU A 8 -15.88 -15.24 -4.99
CA LEU A 8 -14.86 -14.21 -4.87
C LEU A 8 -14.94 -13.19 -6.01
N ALA A 9 -15.11 -13.66 -7.26
CA ALA A 9 -15.32 -12.79 -8.41
C ALA A 9 -16.58 -11.93 -8.24
N SER A 10 -17.67 -12.51 -7.72
CA SER A 10 -18.90 -11.75 -7.43
C SER A 10 -18.68 -10.67 -6.38
N ALA A 11 -17.92 -10.95 -5.32
CA ALA A 11 -17.58 -9.97 -4.29
C ALA A 11 -16.72 -8.83 -4.84
N ILE A 12 -15.74 -9.16 -5.70
CA ILE A 12 -14.91 -8.17 -6.39
C ILE A 12 -15.78 -7.27 -7.29
N GLN A 13 -16.71 -7.85 -8.04
CA GLN A 13 -17.63 -7.10 -8.90
C GLN A 13 -18.54 -6.16 -8.08
N LEU A 14 -19.03 -6.61 -6.93
CA LEU A 14 -19.81 -5.76 -6.01
C LEU A 14 -18.97 -4.57 -5.54
N ARG A 15 -17.71 -4.79 -5.15
CA ARG A 15 -16.78 -3.71 -4.78
C ARG A 15 -16.53 -2.75 -5.94
N GLU A 16 -16.30 -3.23 -7.15
CA GLU A 16 -16.05 -2.41 -8.35
C GLU A 16 -17.28 -1.59 -8.78
N THR A 17 -18.47 -2.04 -8.39
CA THR A 17 -19.73 -1.32 -8.60
C THR A 17 -20.16 -0.49 -7.38
N GLU A 18 -19.24 -0.23 -6.45
CA GLU A 18 -19.42 0.60 -5.24
C GLU A 18 -20.48 0.07 -4.26
N LYS A 19 -20.84 -1.19 -4.36
CA LYS A 19 -21.74 -1.89 -3.42
C LYS A 19 -20.94 -2.47 -2.26
N TYR A 20 -20.31 -1.58 -1.48
CA TYR A 20 -19.29 -1.97 -0.51
C TYR A 20 -19.83 -2.84 0.63
N GLU A 21 -21.02 -2.53 1.18
CA GLU A 21 -21.62 -3.33 2.25
C GLU A 21 -21.98 -4.75 1.76
N GLU A 22 -22.58 -4.87 0.57
CA GLU A 22 -22.89 -6.17 -0.03
C GLU A 22 -21.60 -6.99 -0.29
N ALA A 23 -20.55 -6.31 -0.80
CA ALA A 23 -19.24 -6.94 -1.01
C ALA A 23 -18.63 -7.42 0.29
N ARG A 24 -18.64 -6.60 1.35
CA ARG A 24 -18.14 -6.96 2.68
C ARG A 24 -18.87 -8.17 3.22
N ASP A 25 -20.18 -8.17 3.20
CA ASP A 25 -20.99 -9.26 3.78
C ASP A 25 -20.67 -10.60 3.08
N LEU A 26 -20.59 -10.60 1.75
CA LEU A 26 -20.19 -11.79 0.98
C LEU A 26 -18.74 -12.22 1.27
N LEU A 27 -17.82 -11.27 1.44
CA LEU A 27 -16.42 -11.57 1.77
C LEU A 27 -16.26 -12.13 3.18
N LEU A 28 -17.04 -11.64 4.14
CA LEU A 28 -17.04 -12.19 5.50
C LEU A 28 -17.61 -13.63 5.54
N GLU A 29 -18.65 -13.94 4.75
CA GLU A 29 -19.12 -15.32 4.58
C GLU A 29 -18.01 -16.20 4.00
N LEU A 30 -17.31 -15.72 2.97
CA LEU A 30 -16.17 -16.43 2.38
C LEU A 30 -15.02 -16.63 3.37
N HIS A 31 -14.74 -15.62 4.20
CA HIS A 31 -13.71 -15.73 5.24
C HIS A 31 -14.06 -16.80 6.29
N VAL A 32 -15.32 -16.92 6.68
CA VAL A 32 -15.77 -18.00 7.60
C VAL A 32 -15.57 -19.38 6.97
N GLU A 33 -15.87 -19.51 5.68
CA GLU A 33 -15.74 -20.79 4.95
C GLU A 33 -14.25 -21.10 4.61
N PHE A 34 -13.44 -20.07 4.32
CA PHE A 34 -12.04 -20.18 3.88
C PHE A 34 -11.10 -19.23 4.66
N PRO A 35 -10.93 -19.39 5.98
CA PRO A 35 -10.25 -18.42 6.84
C PRO A 35 -8.75 -18.26 6.55
N ASN A 36 -8.14 -19.24 5.88
CA ASN A 36 -6.72 -19.23 5.51
C ASN A 36 -6.49 -18.99 4.01
N ASN A 37 -7.52 -18.59 3.25
CA ASN A 37 -7.32 -18.27 1.85
C ASN A 37 -6.73 -16.85 1.73
N PRO A 38 -5.54 -16.66 1.10
CA PRO A 38 -4.89 -15.37 1.05
C PRO A 38 -5.67 -14.31 0.27
N GLN A 39 -6.30 -14.69 -0.86
CA GLN A 39 -7.09 -13.75 -1.66
C GLN A 39 -8.35 -13.30 -0.93
N VAL A 40 -9.06 -14.21 -0.27
CA VAL A 40 -10.25 -13.85 0.54
C VAL A 40 -9.87 -12.85 1.62
N ASN A 41 -8.79 -13.11 2.36
CA ASN A 41 -8.31 -12.18 3.39
C ASN A 41 -7.90 -10.83 2.80
N TYR A 42 -7.19 -10.82 1.68
CA TYR A 42 -6.81 -9.58 1.00
C TYR A 42 -8.04 -8.76 0.57
N GLN A 43 -9.05 -9.39 -0.02
CA GLN A 43 -10.29 -8.69 -0.40
C GLN A 43 -11.09 -8.21 0.81
N CYS A 44 -11.10 -8.97 1.92
CA CYS A 44 -11.66 -8.50 3.20
C CYS A 44 -10.93 -7.24 3.70
N ALA A 45 -9.61 -7.22 3.67
CA ALA A 45 -8.84 -6.04 4.07
C ALA A 45 -9.21 -4.82 3.22
N TRP A 46 -9.20 -4.99 1.90
CA TRP A 46 -9.48 -3.90 0.97
C TRP A 46 -10.89 -3.32 1.14
N ILE A 47 -11.90 -4.18 1.29
CA ILE A 47 -13.27 -3.68 1.47
C ILE A 47 -13.45 -2.94 2.81
N HIS A 48 -12.75 -3.36 3.87
CA HIS A 48 -12.77 -2.64 5.15
C HIS A 48 -12.12 -1.26 5.03
N ASP A 49 -11.00 -1.12 4.30
CA ASP A 49 -10.38 0.17 4.01
C ASP A 49 -11.33 1.10 3.25
N LEU A 50 -12.02 0.59 2.22
CA LEU A 50 -12.98 1.38 1.44
C LEU A 50 -14.19 1.85 2.27
N LEU A 51 -14.51 1.14 3.34
CA LEU A 51 -15.57 1.49 4.28
C LEU A 51 -15.09 2.38 5.44
N GLY A 52 -13.80 2.77 5.48
CA GLY A 52 -13.24 3.54 6.58
C GLY A 52 -13.11 2.76 7.89
N LEU A 53 -12.96 1.43 7.79
CA LEU A 53 -12.79 0.50 8.89
C LEU A 53 -11.33 0.04 8.97
N GLU A 54 -10.40 1.01 9.07
CA GLU A 54 -8.96 0.79 8.95
C GLU A 54 -8.43 -0.17 10.01
N ARG A 55 -8.91 -0.10 11.25
CA ARG A 55 -8.44 -0.97 12.32
C ARG A 55 -8.86 -2.42 12.10
N GLU A 56 -10.02 -2.64 11.53
CA GLU A 56 -10.57 -3.95 11.17
C GLU A 56 -9.89 -4.53 9.92
N ALA A 57 -9.37 -3.67 9.03
CA ALA A 57 -8.66 -4.10 7.82
C ALA A 57 -7.30 -4.76 8.15
N ILE A 58 -6.59 -4.29 9.16
CA ILE A 58 -5.22 -4.72 9.50
C ILE A 58 -5.12 -6.24 9.70
N PRO A 59 -5.93 -6.91 10.55
CA PRO A 59 -5.82 -8.36 10.75
C PRO A 59 -6.00 -9.16 9.45
N PHE A 60 -6.82 -8.68 8.53
CA PHE A 60 -7.02 -9.32 7.23
C PHE A 60 -5.81 -9.17 6.31
N TYR A 61 -5.17 -7.99 6.27
CA TYR A 61 -3.90 -7.80 5.56
C TYR A 61 -2.80 -8.71 6.09
N GLU A 62 -2.60 -8.70 7.41
CA GLU A 62 -1.60 -9.56 8.08
C GLU A 62 -1.85 -11.03 7.75
N LYS A 63 -3.10 -11.48 7.83
CA LYS A 63 -3.48 -12.85 7.53
C LYS A 63 -3.25 -13.21 6.06
N ALA A 64 -3.61 -12.33 5.13
CA ALA A 64 -3.39 -12.54 3.70
C ALA A 64 -1.91 -12.77 3.39
N ILE A 65 -1.04 -11.91 3.93
CA ILE A 65 0.41 -12.00 3.74
C ILE A 65 0.96 -13.26 4.39
N GLN A 66 0.57 -13.55 5.63
CA GLN A 66 1.01 -14.74 6.37
C GLN A 66 0.62 -16.05 5.69
N THR A 67 -0.53 -16.09 5.02
CA THR A 67 -1.05 -17.30 4.33
C THR A 67 -0.56 -17.45 2.89
N GLY A 68 0.36 -16.59 2.45
CA GLY A 68 1.09 -16.77 1.20
C GLY A 68 0.56 -15.97 0.02
N LEU A 69 -0.04 -14.80 0.27
CA LEU A 69 -0.33 -13.85 -0.81
C LEU A 69 0.96 -13.53 -1.56
N ASN A 70 0.92 -13.43 -2.88
CA ASN A 70 2.12 -13.24 -3.71
C ASN A 70 1.86 -12.34 -4.92
N GLY A 71 2.93 -12.05 -5.70
CA GLY A 71 2.85 -11.27 -6.92
C GLY A 71 2.28 -9.86 -6.73
N ASP A 72 1.47 -9.42 -7.67
CA ASP A 72 0.88 -8.07 -7.67
C ASP A 72 -0.14 -7.88 -6.53
N GLU A 73 -0.81 -8.94 -6.10
CA GLU A 73 -1.71 -8.86 -4.94
C GLU A 73 -0.94 -8.62 -3.63
N LEU A 74 0.22 -9.27 -3.44
CA LEU A 74 1.09 -9.00 -2.30
C LEU A 74 1.59 -7.56 -2.31
N LYS A 75 2.01 -7.08 -3.49
CA LYS A 75 2.45 -5.68 -3.66
C LYS A 75 1.35 -4.70 -3.25
N SER A 76 0.14 -4.92 -3.75
CA SER A 76 -1.03 -4.09 -3.43
C SER A 76 -1.44 -4.20 -1.96
N ALA A 77 -1.36 -5.39 -1.36
CA ALA A 77 -1.66 -5.60 0.05
C ALA A 77 -0.66 -4.89 0.97
N LEU A 78 0.63 -4.91 0.64
CA LEU A 78 1.66 -4.18 1.39
C LEU A 78 1.45 -2.66 1.30
N LEU A 79 1.06 -2.15 0.13
CA LEU A 79 0.72 -0.74 -0.03
C LEU A 79 -0.50 -0.35 0.81
N GLY A 80 -1.57 -1.14 0.74
CA GLY A 80 -2.78 -0.95 1.55
C GLY A 80 -2.47 -1.00 3.03
N MET A 81 -1.84 -2.06 3.53
CA MET A 81 -1.50 -2.24 4.93
C MET A 81 -0.63 -1.10 5.48
N GLY A 82 0.43 -0.72 4.76
CA GLY A 82 1.30 0.39 5.16
C GLY A 82 0.55 1.73 5.22
N SER A 83 -0.32 1.99 4.25
CA SER A 83 -1.19 3.17 4.23
C SER A 83 -2.20 3.16 5.38
N THR A 84 -2.82 2.03 5.65
CA THR A 84 -3.78 1.84 6.75
C THR A 84 -3.11 2.06 8.10
N TYR A 85 -1.91 1.50 8.34
CA TYR A 85 -1.12 1.80 9.55
C TYR A 85 -0.86 3.30 9.71
N ARG A 86 -0.53 4.02 8.63
CA ARG A 86 -0.33 5.47 8.68
C ARG A 86 -1.62 6.20 9.06
N CYS A 87 -2.76 5.82 8.49
CA CYS A 87 -4.07 6.43 8.77
C CYS A 87 -4.49 6.29 10.23
N ILE A 88 -4.17 5.15 10.87
CA ILE A 88 -4.49 4.94 12.29
C ILE A 88 -3.40 5.45 13.26
N GLY A 89 -2.36 6.13 12.76
CA GLY A 89 -1.30 6.72 13.58
C GLY A 89 -0.17 5.76 13.97
N GLU A 90 -0.17 4.54 13.47
CA GLU A 90 0.89 3.54 13.68
C GLU A 90 2.05 3.77 12.71
N TYR A 91 2.65 4.98 12.78
CA TYR A 91 3.62 5.45 11.78
C TYR A 91 4.84 4.56 11.64
N GLN A 92 5.36 4.01 12.75
CA GLN A 92 6.53 3.12 12.68
C GLN A 92 6.19 1.82 11.94
N LYS A 93 5.03 1.22 12.19
CA LYS A 93 4.59 0.02 11.47
C LYS A 93 4.37 0.29 9.98
N SER A 94 3.87 1.49 9.64
CA SER A 94 3.76 1.95 8.25
C SER A 94 5.14 1.99 7.59
N ILE A 95 6.13 2.62 8.23
CA ILE A 95 7.51 2.73 7.75
C ILE A 95 8.11 1.33 7.55
N ASP A 96 8.02 0.47 8.56
CA ASP A 96 8.56 -0.89 8.52
C ASP A 96 7.93 -1.71 7.37
N THR A 97 6.62 -1.55 7.16
CA THR A 97 5.88 -2.20 6.06
C THR A 97 6.39 -1.74 4.70
N PHE A 98 6.54 -0.43 4.48
CA PHE A 98 7.03 0.09 3.20
C PHE A 98 8.51 -0.23 2.95
N GLN A 99 9.35 -0.18 3.98
CA GLN A 99 10.74 -0.61 3.88
C GLN A 99 10.85 -2.09 3.50
N HIS A 100 10.06 -2.96 4.14
CA HIS A 100 9.97 -4.36 3.76
C HIS A 100 9.48 -4.54 2.31
N ALA A 101 8.43 -3.82 1.91
CA ALA A 101 7.92 -3.85 0.55
C ALA A 101 8.99 -3.47 -0.49
N LEU A 102 9.82 -2.47 -0.20
CA LEU A 102 10.93 -2.06 -1.07
C LEU A 102 12.03 -3.12 -1.18
N THR A 103 12.21 -3.99 -0.19
CA THR A 103 13.13 -5.15 -0.34
C THR A 103 12.60 -6.20 -1.31
N LEU A 104 11.28 -6.34 -1.41
CA LEU A 104 10.63 -7.30 -2.32
C LEU A 104 10.40 -6.70 -3.72
N PHE A 105 10.14 -5.40 -3.80
CA PHE A 105 9.76 -4.67 -5.02
C PHE A 105 10.61 -3.39 -5.17
N PRO A 106 11.94 -3.49 -5.39
CA PRO A 106 12.86 -2.35 -5.30
C PRO A 106 12.67 -1.24 -6.36
N SER A 107 11.91 -1.51 -7.42
CA SER A 107 11.62 -0.52 -8.47
C SER A 107 10.21 0.07 -8.41
N SER A 108 9.57 -0.03 -7.25
CA SER A 108 8.19 0.40 -7.05
C SER A 108 8.15 1.75 -6.34
N TYR A 109 8.21 2.82 -7.12
CA TYR A 109 8.26 4.21 -6.62
C TYR A 109 7.02 4.62 -5.82
N GLU A 110 5.89 3.94 -5.96
CA GLU A 110 4.73 4.16 -5.10
C GLU A 110 5.03 3.92 -3.63
N PHE A 111 5.88 2.93 -3.30
CA PHE A 111 6.30 2.71 -1.91
C PHE A 111 7.16 3.86 -1.38
N ASP A 112 8.06 4.42 -2.21
CA ASP A 112 8.85 5.59 -1.81
C ASP A 112 7.95 6.77 -1.47
N VAL A 113 6.91 7.02 -2.29
CA VAL A 113 5.96 8.11 -2.08
C VAL A 113 5.19 7.94 -0.77
N PHE A 114 4.65 6.75 -0.51
CA PHE A 114 3.89 6.49 0.72
C PHE A 114 4.80 6.43 1.96
N LEU A 115 6.02 5.92 1.83
CA LEU A 115 7.05 5.97 2.88
C LEU A 115 7.42 7.40 3.23
N ALA A 116 7.54 8.28 2.23
CA ALA A 116 7.78 9.71 2.45
C ALA A 116 6.66 10.36 3.27
N MET A 117 5.40 10.01 3.00
CA MET A 117 4.26 10.47 3.81
C MET A 117 4.38 10.01 5.27
N ALA A 118 4.80 8.76 5.51
CA ALA A 118 5.00 8.23 6.85
C ALA A 118 6.18 8.91 7.56
N TYR A 119 7.29 9.16 6.88
CA TYR A 119 8.42 9.93 7.43
C TYR A 119 8.01 11.37 7.77
N HIS A 120 7.18 12.02 6.95
CA HIS A 120 6.63 13.33 7.28
C HIS A 120 5.89 13.33 8.62
N ASN A 121 5.08 12.30 8.90
CA ASN A 121 4.29 12.19 10.13
C ASN A 121 5.14 12.04 11.40
N ILE A 122 6.40 11.57 11.29
CA ILE A 122 7.35 11.48 12.41
C ILE A 122 8.40 12.61 12.39
N ASN A 123 8.16 13.69 11.64
CA ASN A 123 9.04 14.85 11.45
C ASN A 123 10.41 14.57 10.80
N GLU A 124 10.57 13.44 10.12
CA GLU A 124 11.74 13.12 9.29
C GLU A 124 11.60 13.75 7.90
N HIS A 125 11.44 15.08 7.86
CA HIS A 125 11.08 15.80 6.64
C HIS A 125 12.17 15.71 5.56
N SER A 126 13.45 15.73 5.94
CA SER A 126 14.57 15.62 4.99
C SER A 126 14.55 14.25 4.30
N LYS A 127 14.29 13.15 5.02
CA LYS A 127 14.14 11.82 4.43
C LYS A 127 12.93 11.73 3.49
N ALA A 128 11.82 12.34 3.90
CA ALA A 128 10.62 12.40 3.06
C ALA A 128 10.89 13.13 1.74
N MET A 129 11.55 14.28 1.79
CA MET A 129 11.91 15.05 0.61
C MET A 129 12.92 14.32 -0.29
N GLU A 130 13.93 13.66 0.28
CA GLU A 130 14.89 12.84 -0.46
C GLU A 130 14.20 11.77 -1.31
N LEU A 131 13.28 11.00 -0.72
CA LEU A 131 12.50 9.98 -1.42
C LEU A 131 11.67 10.58 -2.55
N LEU A 132 10.95 11.67 -2.29
CA LEU A 132 10.08 12.31 -3.29
C LEU A 132 10.89 12.91 -4.45
N LEU A 133 12.01 13.58 -4.17
CA LEU A 133 12.86 14.17 -5.20
C LEU A 133 13.52 13.09 -6.07
N ASN A 134 13.98 12.00 -5.48
CA ASN A 134 14.54 10.88 -6.23
C ASN A 134 13.48 10.18 -7.08
N SER A 135 12.26 9.98 -6.55
CA SER A 135 11.14 9.41 -7.30
C SER A 135 10.71 10.32 -8.44
N LEU A 136 10.60 11.64 -8.20
CA LEU A 136 10.31 12.63 -9.23
C LEU A 136 11.36 12.58 -10.36
N ALA A 137 12.64 12.60 -10.00
CA ALA A 137 13.74 12.55 -10.96
C ALA A 137 13.76 11.23 -11.76
N ALA A 138 13.30 10.12 -11.18
CA ALA A 138 13.27 8.81 -11.83
C ALA A 138 12.08 8.61 -12.76
N THR A 139 10.94 9.21 -12.46
CA THR A 139 9.65 8.88 -13.12
C THR A 139 9.08 10.01 -13.98
N SER A 140 9.56 11.25 -13.83
CA SER A 140 9.06 12.39 -14.58
C SER A 140 9.31 12.26 -16.08
N LYS A 141 8.30 12.65 -16.85
CA LYS A 141 8.38 12.80 -18.32
C LYS A 141 8.51 14.26 -18.77
N ASP A 142 8.52 15.20 -17.81
CA ASP A 142 8.71 16.63 -18.09
C ASP A 142 10.15 16.91 -18.53
N GLU A 143 10.31 17.58 -19.67
CA GLU A 143 11.64 17.84 -20.26
C GLU A 143 12.52 18.72 -19.34
N GLY A 144 11.92 19.64 -18.60
CA GLY A 144 12.64 20.49 -17.64
C GLY A 144 13.17 19.66 -16.48
N ILE A 145 12.37 18.76 -15.93
CA ILE A 145 12.78 17.86 -14.85
C ILE A 145 13.88 16.89 -15.34
N ILE A 146 13.71 16.30 -16.53
CA ILE A 146 14.71 15.40 -17.13
C ILE A 146 16.04 16.15 -17.32
N ARG A 147 16.02 17.38 -17.81
CA ARG A 147 17.22 18.21 -18.00
C ARG A 147 18.01 18.41 -16.70
N TYR A 148 17.33 18.58 -15.58
CA TYR A 148 17.93 18.81 -14.26
C TYR A 148 17.98 17.59 -13.36
N GLN A 149 17.64 16.41 -13.86
CA GLN A 149 17.56 15.16 -13.10
C GLN A 149 18.80 14.89 -12.25
N ARG A 150 20.01 15.11 -12.81
CA ARG A 150 21.27 14.92 -12.10
C ARG A 150 21.43 15.89 -10.92
N ALA A 151 21.05 17.14 -11.10
CA ALA A 151 21.10 18.15 -10.04
C ALA A 151 20.06 17.84 -8.94
N ILE A 152 18.83 17.47 -9.31
CA ILE A 152 17.78 17.09 -8.36
C ILE A 152 18.27 15.94 -7.47
N ARG A 153 18.84 14.89 -8.06
CA ARG A 153 19.40 13.75 -7.30
C ARG A 153 20.57 14.18 -6.41
N PHE A 154 21.45 15.06 -6.89
CA PHE A 154 22.60 15.54 -6.11
C PHE A 154 22.18 16.30 -4.86
N TYR A 155 21.12 17.12 -4.96
CA TYR A 155 20.65 17.93 -3.84
C TYR A 155 19.63 17.23 -2.94
N SER A 156 19.07 16.11 -3.34
CA SER A 156 17.95 15.45 -2.65
C SER A 156 18.22 15.15 -1.16
N ASP A 157 19.46 14.79 -0.82
CA ASP A 157 19.92 14.48 0.54
C ASP A 157 20.71 15.66 1.21
N LYS A 158 20.69 16.85 0.62
CA LYS A 158 21.51 18.00 1.00
C LYS A 158 20.74 19.30 1.13
N LEU A 159 19.42 19.22 1.31
CA LEU A 159 18.55 20.40 1.32
C LEU A 159 18.87 21.41 2.44
N ASP A 160 19.44 20.93 3.55
CA ASP A 160 19.80 21.75 4.70
C ASP A 160 21.26 22.26 4.64
N GLN A 161 22.01 21.94 3.58
CA GLN A 161 23.39 22.39 3.41
C GLN A 161 23.46 23.70 2.64
N THR A 162 24.41 24.54 3.05
CA THR A 162 24.80 25.78 2.34
C THR A 162 26.25 25.70 1.88
N TRP A 163 26.58 26.34 0.78
CA TRP A 163 27.89 26.27 0.12
C TRP A 163 28.61 27.62 0.11
#